data_f912c6d4186bcc9c32983e75f3642ba2
#
_entry.id   f912c6d4186bcc9c32983e75f3642ba2
#
_cell.length_a   1.000
_cell.length_b   1.000
_cell.length_c   1.000
_cell.angle_alpha   90.00
_cell.angle_beta   90.00
_cell.angle_gamma   90.00
#
_symmetry.space_group_name_H-M   'P 1'
#
loop_
_entity.id
_entity.type
_entity.pdbx_description
1 polymer ?
#
loop_
_entity_poly.entity_id
_entity_poly.type
_entity_poly.pdbx_seq_one_letter_code
_entity_poly.pdbx_strand_id
1 'polypeptide(L)'
;MKITEPFKAEPEYVFEYQDADNFDNLEYEKCKQTYGVCFYEDKLIIAFGYFGGIGKSWGLIGGRIEKDETFEQTLRREVQEESNMRIFSFKPIGYQKVIKLKDQSFIYQLRYVCIVEPLGNFESDPAGTITEIKLIDPKEYKRYFDWGKIGERIITRGTEIMQDMKMIV
;
A
#
# COMPACT_ATOMS: atom_id res chain seq x y z
N MET A 1 2.23 17.19 -3.58
CA MET A 1 1.39 16.94 -4.77
C MET A 1 0.09 16.28 -4.37
N LYS A 2 -1.01 16.69 -4.96
CA LYS A 2 -2.34 16.11 -4.77
C LYS A 2 -2.89 15.66 -6.12
N ILE A 3 -3.43 14.44 -6.17
CA ILE A 3 -4.03 13.87 -7.40
C ILE A 3 -5.44 13.39 -7.07
N THR A 4 -6.41 13.75 -7.92
CA THR A 4 -7.81 13.34 -7.78
C THR A 4 -8.22 12.51 -8.99
N GLU A 5 -8.77 11.32 -8.76
CA GLU A 5 -9.24 10.44 -9.82
C GLU A 5 -10.58 9.79 -9.44
N PRO A 6 -11.52 9.64 -10.39
CA PRO A 6 -12.72 8.85 -10.15
C PRO A 6 -12.41 7.35 -10.23
N PHE A 7 -13.12 6.57 -9.45
CA PHE A 7 -13.09 5.11 -9.52
C PHE A 7 -14.51 4.59 -9.79
N LYS A 8 -14.67 3.95 -10.93
CA LYS A 8 -15.98 3.45 -11.37
C LYS A 8 -16.25 2.04 -10.85
N ALA A 9 -16.83 1.97 -9.68
CA ALA A 9 -17.38 0.75 -9.10
C ALA A 9 -18.74 1.09 -8.49
N GLU A 10 -19.52 0.11 -8.15
CA GLU A 10 -20.76 0.33 -7.43
C GLU A 10 -20.53 0.06 -5.93
N PRO A 11 -20.69 1.05 -5.04
CA PRO A 11 -20.99 2.47 -5.30
C PRO A 11 -19.81 3.24 -5.89
N GLU A 12 -20.10 4.40 -6.49
CA GLU A 12 -19.07 5.25 -7.09
C GLU A 12 -18.21 5.94 -6.01
N TYR A 13 -16.92 6.00 -6.26
CA TYR A 13 -15.93 6.63 -5.39
C TYR A 13 -15.10 7.65 -6.14
N VAL A 14 -14.55 8.61 -5.39
CA VAL A 14 -13.47 9.48 -5.84
C VAL A 14 -12.26 9.24 -4.95
N PHE A 15 -11.12 9.04 -5.56
CA PHE A 15 -9.84 8.92 -4.87
C PHE A 15 -9.08 10.23 -4.93
N GLU A 16 -8.64 10.72 -3.78
CA GLU A 16 -7.75 11.88 -3.68
C GLU A 16 -6.46 11.44 -3.00
N TYR A 17 -5.37 11.45 -3.74
CA TYR A 17 -4.06 11.13 -3.19
C TYR A 17 -3.30 12.40 -2.84
N GLN A 18 -2.63 12.40 -1.70
CA GLN A 18 -1.80 13.50 -1.20
C GLN A 18 -0.46 12.96 -0.72
N ASP A 19 0.66 13.54 -1.22
CA ASP A 19 1.98 13.29 -0.64
C ASP A 19 2.00 13.76 0.81
N ALA A 20 2.63 13.01 1.69
CA ALA A 20 2.78 13.38 3.09
C ALA A 20 3.97 12.68 3.72
N ASP A 21 4.64 13.35 4.65
CA ASP A 21 5.76 12.81 5.41
C ASP A 21 5.31 12.28 6.80
N ASN A 22 4.09 12.58 7.19
CA ASN A 22 3.45 12.09 8.42
C ASN A 22 1.93 12.15 8.25
N PHE A 23 1.20 11.64 9.25
CA PHE A 23 -0.26 11.60 9.23
C PHE A 23 -0.90 12.39 10.37
N ASP A 24 -0.14 13.31 10.97
CA ASP A 24 -0.55 14.03 12.20
C ASP A 24 -1.80 14.87 12.00
N ASN A 25 -2.05 15.35 10.77
CA ASN A 25 -3.19 16.21 10.45
C ASN A 25 -4.46 15.44 10.07
N LEU A 26 -4.40 14.10 10.03
CA LEU A 26 -5.55 13.30 9.67
C LEU A 26 -6.40 12.96 10.90
N GLU A 27 -7.71 12.87 10.68
CA GLU A 27 -8.62 12.34 11.68
C GLU A 27 -8.34 10.86 11.90
N TYR A 28 -7.88 10.50 13.10
CA TYR A 28 -7.47 9.13 13.43
C TYR A 28 -8.56 8.10 13.10
N GLU A 29 -9.80 8.40 13.45
CA GLU A 29 -10.94 7.50 13.27
C GLU A 29 -11.25 7.21 11.80
N LYS A 30 -10.77 8.06 10.89
CA LYS A 30 -10.93 7.88 9.44
C LYS A 30 -9.82 7.07 8.81
N CYS A 31 -8.70 6.87 9.50
CA CYS A 31 -7.60 6.06 9.02
C CYS A 31 -7.95 4.58 9.20
N LYS A 32 -8.28 3.89 8.10
CA LYS A 32 -8.82 2.53 8.13
C LYS A 32 -7.89 1.46 7.58
N GLN A 33 -6.94 1.84 6.74
CA GLN A 33 -6.07 0.88 6.06
C GLN A 33 -4.65 1.43 5.95
N THR A 34 -3.67 0.52 5.99
CA THR A 34 -2.27 0.84 5.68
C THR A 34 -1.79 -0.03 4.54
N TYR A 35 -0.98 0.55 3.65
CA TYR A 35 -0.36 -0.15 2.53
C TYR A 35 1.10 0.24 2.43
N GLY A 36 1.93 -0.72 2.03
CA GLY A 36 3.36 -0.53 1.86
C GLY A 36 3.80 -0.73 0.41
N VAL A 37 4.61 0.21 -0.07
CA VAL A 37 5.44 0.01 -1.25
C VAL A 37 6.70 -0.66 -0.73
N CYS A 38 6.77 -1.97 -0.84
CA CYS A 38 7.78 -2.80 -0.18
C CYS A 38 8.89 -3.18 -1.15
N PHE A 39 10.13 -2.97 -0.74
CA PHE A 39 11.30 -3.27 -1.55
C PHE A 39 12.24 -4.22 -0.83
N TYR A 40 12.72 -5.21 -1.58
CA TYR A 40 13.81 -6.07 -1.20
C TYR A 40 14.86 -6.04 -2.32
N GLU A 41 16.09 -5.62 -2.00
CA GLU A 41 17.20 -5.51 -2.98
C GLU A 41 16.79 -4.76 -4.27
N ASP A 42 16.18 -3.60 -4.15
CA ASP A 42 15.69 -2.76 -5.25
C ASP A 42 14.51 -3.34 -6.03
N LYS A 43 14.01 -4.50 -5.66
CA LYS A 43 12.82 -5.10 -6.27
C LYS A 43 11.57 -4.71 -5.49
N LEU A 44 10.54 -4.34 -6.23
CA LEU A 44 9.22 -4.09 -5.68
C LEU A 44 8.50 -5.42 -5.44
N ILE A 45 7.94 -5.59 -4.26
CA ILE A 45 7.15 -6.76 -3.93
C ILE A 45 5.69 -6.47 -4.25
N ILE A 46 5.10 -7.31 -5.11
CA ILE A 46 3.69 -7.26 -5.42
C ILE A 46 3.03 -8.57 -5.02
N ALA A 47 1.74 -8.49 -4.68
CA ALA A 47 0.97 -9.63 -4.20
C ALA A 47 -0.23 -9.88 -5.11
N PHE A 48 -0.51 -11.15 -5.38
CA PHE A 48 -1.70 -11.57 -6.14
C PHE A 48 -2.71 -12.20 -5.20
N GLY A 49 -3.95 -11.73 -5.30
CA GLY A 49 -5.03 -12.26 -4.47
C GLY A 49 -6.29 -11.45 -4.60
N TYR A 50 -7.14 -11.58 -3.60
CA TYR A 50 -8.45 -10.95 -3.60
C TYR A 50 -8.36 -9.53 -3.03
N PHE A 51 -8.66 -8.55 -3.86
CA PHE A 51 -8.64 -7.13 -3.49
C PHE A 51 -10.07 -6.56 -3.57
N GLY A 52 -10.86 -6.78 -2.53
CA GLY A 52 -12.18 -6.17 -2.36
C GLY A 52 -13.05 -6.19 -3.62
N GLY A 53 -13.57 -5.04 -4.00
CA GLY A 53 -14.48 -4.90 -5.15
C GLY A 53 -13.85 -5.10 -6.52
N ILE A 54 -12.53 -5.29 -6.61
CA ILE A 54 -11.81 -5.49 -7.88
C ILE A 54 -11.73 -6.99 -8.25
N GLY A 55 -11.87 -7.88 -7.26
CA GLY A 55 -11.66 -9.32 -7.45
C GLY A 55 -10.19 -9.70 -7.33
N LYS A 56 -9.79 -10.78 -8.03
CA LYS A 56 -8.39 -11.25 -8.02
C LYS A 56 -7.52 -10.38 -8.93
N SER A 57 -6.46 -9.80 -8.37
CA SER A 57 -5.52 -8.97 -9.12
C SER A 57 -4.17 -8.90 -8.40
N TRP A 58 -3.17 -8.33 -9.08
CA TRP A 58 -1.92 -7.92 -8.46
C TRP A 58 -2.09 -6.57 -7.79
N GLY A 59 -1.39 -6.34 -6.70
CA GLY A 59 -1.41 -5.06 -6.00
C GLY A 59 -0.31 -4.95 -4.96
N LEU A 60 -0.38 -3.88 -4.18
CA LEU A 60 0.56 -3.63 -3.08
C LEU A 60 0.10 -4.36 -1.82
N ILE A 61 1.06 -4.55 -0.91
CA ILE A 61 0.81 -5.22 0.36
C ILE A 61 0.17 -4.24 1.35
N GLY A 62 -0.84 -4.69 2.06
CA GLY A 62 -1.49 -3.90 3.10
C GLY A 62 -2.88 -4.40 3.42
N GLY A 63 -3.54 -3.70 4.32
CA GLY A 63 -4.88 -4.07 4.72
C GLY A 63 -5.44 -3.22 5.83
N ARG A 64 -6.50 -3.72 6.41
CA ARG A 64 -7.32 -3.02 7.40
C ARG A 64 -6.61 -2.92 8.75
N ILE A 65 -6.69 -1.74 9.36
CA ILE A 65 -6.25 -1.52 10.74
C ILE A 65 -7.26 -2.21 11.66
N GLU A 66 -6.77 -3.15 12.45
CA GLU A 66 -7.60 -3.85 13.42
C GLU A 66 -7.71 -3.05 14.72
N LYS A 67 -8.70 -3.41 15.54
CA LYS A 67 -8.96 -2.75 16.80
C LYS A 67 -7.70 -2.76 17.67
N ASP A 68 -7.38 -1.58 18.24
CA ASP A 68 -6.24 -1.36 19.15
C ASP A 68 -4.85 -1.51 18.50
N GLU A 69 -4.79 -1.67 17.17
CA GLU A 69 -3.52 -1.61 16.45
C GLU A 69 -3.09 -0.18 16.16
N THR A 70 -1.79 0.09 16.29
CA THR A 70 -1.18 1.30 15.72
C THR A 70 -1.00 1.12 14.21
N PHE A 71 -0.77 2.21 13.49
CA PHE A 71 -0.49 2.14 12.05
C PHE A 71 0.72 1.25 11.75
N GLU A 72 1.78 1.39 12.54
CA GLU A 72 2.99 0.57 12.39
C GLU A 72 2.70 -0.92 12.64
N GLN A 73 1.95 -1.24 13.70
CA GLN A 73 1.60 -2.63 14.01
C GLN A 73 0.82 -3.27 12.86
N THR A 74 -0.15 -2.54 12.29
CA THR A 74 -0.92 -3.02 11.13
C THR A 74 -0.01 -3.26 9.93
N LEU A 75 0.85 -2.28 9.62
CA LEU A 75 1.76 -2.39 8.49
C LEU A 75 2.68 -3.61 8.62
N ARG A 76 3.29 -3.80 9.79
CA ARG A 76 4.17 -4.94 10.05
C ARG A 76 3.43 -6.27 9.96
N ARG A 77 2.23 -6.34 10.52
CA ARG A 77 1.41 -7.55 10.47
C ARG A 77 1.04 -7.91 9.03
N GLU A 78 0.55 -6.97 8.26
CA GLU A 78 0.15 -7.20 6.87
C GLU A 78 1.33 -7.63 5.99
N VAL A 79 2.49 -6.98 6.15
CA VAL A 79 3.69 -7.37 5.41
C VAL A 79 4.10 -8.79 5.73
N GLN A 80 4.06 -9.19 6.99
CA GLN A 80 4.41 -10.56 7.37
C GLN A 80 3.37 -11.56 6.86
N GLU A 81 2.09 -11.29 7.05
CA GLU A 81 1.02 -12.20 6.61
C GLU A 81 1.01 -12.39 5.09
N GLU A 82 1.13 -11.30 4.35
CA GLU A 82 0.97 -11.30 2.90
C GLU A 82 2.23 -11.64 2.10
N SER A 83 3.41 -11.56 2.70
CA SER A 83 4.67 -11.82 1.98
C SER A 83 5.69 -12.68 2.74
N ASN A 84 5.45 -12.98 4.01
CA ASN A 84 6.41 -13.63 4.91
C ASN A 84 7.73 -12.88 4.98
N MET A 85 7.65 -11.55 5.09
CA MET A 85 8.80 -10.68 5.22
C MET A 85 8.66 -9.82 6.47
N ARG A 86 9.78 -9.28 6.95
CA ARG A 86 9.78 -8.30 8.04
C ARG A 86 10.24 -6.95 7.53
N ILE A 87 9.74 -5.90 8.14
CA ILE A 87 10.13 -4.53 7.82
C ILE A 87 11.42 -4.20 8.56
N PHE A 88 12.45 -3.84 7.81
CA PHE A 88 13.71 -3.34 8.34
C PHE A 88 13.63 -1.84 8.64
N SER A 89 13.08 -1.06 7.70
CA SER A 89 12.83 0.36 7.88
C SER A 89 11.64 0.80 7.03
N PHE A 90 10.98 1.89 7.44
CA PHE A 90 9.83 2.41 6.73
C PHE A 90 9.68 3.90 6.92
N LYS A 91 8.98 4.55 5.99
CA LYS A 91 8.59 5.96 6.08
C LYS A 91 7.21 6.18 5.48
N PRO A 92 6.41 7.09 6.03
CA PRO A 92 5.20 7.57 5.34
C PRO A 92 5.56 8.23 4.01
N ILE A 93 4.72 8.03 3.00
CA ILE A 93 4.89 8.70 1.70
C ILE A 93 3.68 9.50 1.28
N GLY A 94 2.51 9.18 1.80
CA GLY A 94 1.28 9.84 1.45
C GLY A 94 0.07 9.11 1.97
N TYR A 95 -1.11 9.62 1.60
CA TYR A 95 -2.36 8.97 1.94
C TYR A 95 -3.37 9.15 0.81
N GLN A 96 -4.30 8.22 0.72
CA GLN A 96 -5.39 8.27 -0.23
C GLN A 96 -6.70 8.42 0.54
N LYS A 97 -7.44 9.48 0.22
CA LYS A 97 -8.79 9.70 0.71
C LYS A 97 -9.75 9.02 -0.24
N VAL A 98 -10.56 8.12 0.25
CA VAL A 98 -11.56 7.38 -0.53
C VAL A 98 -12.93 7.93 -0.18
N ILE A 99 -13.51 8.68 -1.10
CA ILE A 99 -14.78 9.40 -0.89
C ILE A 99 -15.88 8.65 -1.60
N LYS A 100 -16.91 8.28 -0.86
CA LYS A 100 -18.12 7.66 -1.40
C LYS A 100 -19.06 8.76 -1.87
N LEU A 101 -19.34 8.82 -3.17
CA LEU A 101 -20.12 9.92 -3.74
C LEU A 101 -21.55 9.97 -3.23
N LYS A 102 -22.15 8.82 -2.93
CA LYS A 102 -23.55 8.73 -2.50
C LYS A 102 -23.84 9.58 -1.26
N ASP A 103 -22.95 9.55 -0.25
CA ASP A 103 -23.18 10.21 1.04
C ASP A 103 -22.02 11.10 1.47
N GLN A 104 -21.00 11.25 0.62
CA GLN A 104 -19.79 12.05 0.90
C GLN A 104 -18.97 11.55 2.10
N SER A 105 -19.25 10.35 2.59
CA SER A 105 -18.42 9.72 3.62
C SER A 105 -17.05 9.37 3.04
N PHE A 106 -16.03 9.33 3.89
CA PHE A 106 -14.69 9.02 3.43
C PHE A 106 -13.88 8.29 4.48
N ILE A 107 -12.85 7.61 4.01
CA ILE A 107 -11.80 7.00 4.83
C ILE A 107 -10.44 7.38 4.25
N TYR A 108 -9.39 7.19 5.06
CA TYR A 108 -8.01 7.32 4.61
C TYR A 108 -7.36 5.94 4.52
N GLN A 109 -6.60 5.75 3.44
CA GLN A 109 -5.68 4.65 3.25
C GLN A 109 -4.27 5.22 3.32
N LEU A 110 -3.52 4.82 4.33
CA LEU A 110 -2.17 5.34 4.56
C LEU A 110 -1.17 4.59 3.68
N ARG A 111 -0.20 5.31 3.13
CA ARG A 111 0.83 4.75 2.24
C ARG A 111 2.21 4.95 2.86
N TYR A 112 2.96 3.86 2.90
CA TYR A 112 4.33 3.83 3.39
C TYR A 112 5.25 3.27 2.31
N VAL A 113 6.53 3.61 2.39
CA VAL A 113 7.58 2.86 1.73
C VAL A 113 8.26 2.00 2.79
N CYS A 114 8.54 0.75 2.45
CA CYS A 114 9.15 -0.21 3.37
C CYS A 114 10.36 -0.87 2.73
N ILE A 115 11.46 -0.96 3.46
CA ILE A 115 12.56 -1.85 3.12
C ILE A 115 12.36 -3.10 3.95
N VAL A 116 12.27 -4.24 3.28
CA VAL A 116 11.91 -5.51 3.90
C VAL A 116 12.96 -6.57 3.63
N GLU A 117 12.93 -7.64 4.43
CA GLU A 117 13.77 -8.82 4.24
C GLU A 117 12.95 -10.09 4.48
N PRO A 118 13.20 -11.15 3.68
CA PRO A 118 12.47 -12.40 3.84
C PRO A 118 12.73 -13.05 5.19
N LEU A 119 11.66 -13.58 5.80
CA LEU A 119 11.75 -14.47 6.95
C LEU A 119 11.91 -15.93 6.50
N GLY A 120 11.52 -16.21 5.27
CA GLY A 120 11.54 -17.50 4.62
C GLY A 120 10.73 -17.39 3.31
N ASN A 121 10.52 -18.51 2.64
CA ASN A 121 9.69 -18.52 1.44
C ASN A 121 8.24 -18.16 1.79
N PHE A 122 7.57 -17.44 0.88
CA PHE A 122 6.14 -17.24 0.98
C PHE A 122 5.43 -18.55 0.60
N GLU A 123 4.61 -19.07 1.50
CA GLU A 123 3.84 -20.30 1.25
C GLU A 123 2.34 -20.00 1.16
N SER A 124 1.81 -19.23 2.12
CA SER A 124 0.40 -18.87 2.17
C SER A 124 0.18 -17.68 3.09
N ASP A 125 -0.87 -16.93 2.81
CA ASP A 125 -1.41 -15.91 3.69
C ASP A 125 -2.34 -16.56 4.70
N PRO A 126 -2.13 -16.38 6.02
CA PRO A 126 -3.03 -16.92 7.04
C PRO A 126 -4.50 -16.51 6.86
N ALA A 127 -4.75 -15.31 6.32
CA ALA A 127 -6.09 -14.85 5.98
C ALA A 127 -6.63 -15.44 4.68
N GLY A 128 -5.77 -16.10 3.88
CA GLY A 128 -6.16 -16.78 2.64
C GLY A 128 -6.45 -15.87 1.46
N THR A 129 -6.16 -14.57 1.56
CA THR A 129 -6.46 -13.60 0.49
C THR A 129 -5.35 -13.52 -0.55
N ILE A 130 -4.09 -13.61 -0.14
CA ILE A 130 -2.94 -13.56 -1.04
C ILE A 130 -2.45 -14.98 -1.32
N THR A 131 -2.31 -15.30 -2.61
CA THR A 131 -1.91 -16.63 -3.06
C THR A 131 -0.54 -16.67 -3.71
N GLU A 132 0.00 -15.52 -4.12
CA GLU A 132 1.30 -15.45 -4.81
C GLU A 132 1.92 -14.07 -4.56
N ILE A 133 3.25 -14.02 -4.49
CA ILE A 133 4.00 -12.78 -4.50
C ILE A 133 5.05 -12.81 -5.62
N LYS A 134 5.43 -11.63 -6.11
CA LYS A 134 6.53 -11.46 -7.06
C LYS A 134 7.41 -10.30 -6.63
N LEU A 135 8.69 -10.43 -6.96
CA LEU A 135 9.67 -9.36 -6.85
C LEU A 135 9.96 -8.88 -8.27
N ILE A 136 9.61 -7.63 -8.56
CA ILE A 136 9.69 -7.07 -9.92
C ILE A 136 10.53 -5.80 -9.93
N ASP A 137 11.00 -5.42 -11.11
CA ASP A 137 11.55 -4.10 -11.34
C ASP A 137 10.40 -3.09 -11.15
N PRO A 138 10.55 -2.07 -10.29
CA PRO A 138 9.48 -1.08 -10.07
C PRO A 138 8.98 -0.43 -11.37
N LYS A 139 9.84 -0.28 -12.38
CA LYS A 139 9.47 0.31 -13.66
C LYS A 139 8.47 -0.55 -14.45
N GLU A 140 8.37 -1.83 -14.12
CA GLU A 140 7.53 -2.79 -14.83
C GLU A 140 6.17 -3.04 -14.16
N TYR A 141 5.83 -2.31 -13.09
CA TYR A 141 4.64 -2.60 -12.32
C TYR A 141 3.34 -2.56 -13.16
N LYS A 142 3.29 -1.71 -14.20
CA LYS A 142 2.09 -1.60 -15.05
C LYS A 142 1.78 -2.85 -15.85
N ARG A 143 2.73 -3.78 -15.97
CA ARG A 143 2.46 -5.09 -16.56
C ARG A 143 1.56 -5.94 -15.67
N TYR A 144 1.45 -5.60 -14.39
CA TYR A 144 0.69 -6.37 -13.41
C TYR A 144 -0.57 -5.64 -12.95
N PHE A 145 -0.49 -4.33 -12.72
CA PHE A 145 -1.64 -3.51 -12.37
C PHE A 145 -1.41 -2.07 -12.81
N ASP A 146 -2.50 -1.38 -13.11
CA ASP A 146 -2.47 0.03 -13.47
C ASP A 146 -3.53 0.78 -12.67
N TRP A 147 -3.09 1.63 -11.75
CA TRP A 147 -3.95 2.45 -10.90
C TRP A 147 -3.91 3.92 -11.32
N GLY A 148 -3.68 4.19 -12.60
CA GLY A 148 -3.69 5.52 -13.16
C GLY A 148 -2.57 6.41 -12.61
N LYS A 149 -2.84 7.70 -12.55
CA LYS A 149 -1.86 8.70 -12.08
C LYS A 149 -1.53 8.55 -10.61
N ILE A 150 -2.50 8.15 -9.79
CA ILE A 150 -2.28 7.92 -8.36
C ILE A 150 -1.29 6.77 -8.19
N GLY A 151 -1.47 5.66 -8.89
CA GLY A 151 -0.54 4.53 -8.85
C GLY A 151 0.86 4.92 -9.31
N GLU A 152 0.98 5.69 -10.39
CA GLU A 152 2.26 6.22 -10.86
C GLU A 152 2.97 7.03 -9.78
N ARG A 153 2.24 7.91 -9.11
CA ARG A 153 2.80 8.76 -8.05
C ARG A 153 3.26 7.94 -6.86
N ILE A 154 2.45 6.99 -6.42
CA ILE A 154 2.78 6.11 -5.28
C ILE A 154 4.07 5.33 -5.55
N ILE A 155 4.15 4.67 -6.70
CA ILE A 155 5.33 3.84 -7.07
C ILE A 155 6.56 4.72 -7.27
N THR A 156 6.43 5.84 -7.98
CA THR A 156 7.56 6.75 -8.24
C THR A 156 8.10 7.33 -6.94
N ARG A 157 7.21 7.90 -6.11
CA ARG A 157 7.61 8.49 -4.84
C ARG A 157 8.19 7.44 -3.89
N GLY A 158 7.57 6.26 -3.81
CA GLY A 158 8.08 5.16 -3.00
C GLY A 158 9.47 4.72 -3.43
N THR A 159 9.72 4.62 -4.73
CA THR A 159 11.03 4.25 -5.29
C THR A 159 12.09 5.30 -4.97
N GLU A 160 11.77 6.57 -5.15
CA GLU A 160 12.68 7.69 -4.85
C GLU A 160 13.06 7.71 -3.37
N ILE A 161 12.08 7.60 -2.48
CA ILE A 161 12.32 7.60 -1.03
C ILE A 161 13.10 6.36 -0.61
N MET A 162 12.80 5.19 -1.18
CA MET A 162 13.57 3.97 -0.93
C MET A 162 15.05 4.16 -1.25
N GLN A 163 15.36 4.77 -2.40
CA GLN A 163 16.74 5.05 -2.80
C GLN A 163 17.43 5.96 -1.78
N ASP A 164 16.74 7.02 -1.33
CA ASP A 164 17.27 7.92 -0.30
C ASP A 164 17.50 7.20 1.03
N MET A 165 16.59 6.31 1.44
CA MET A 165 16.74 5.52 2.66
C MET A 165 17.97 4.63 2.62
N LYS A 166 18.29 4.06 1.48
CA LYS A 166 19.48 3.21 1.29
C LYS A 166 20.78 4.00 1.35
N MET A 167 20.77 5.25 0.91
CA MET A 167 21.97 6.10 0.91
C MET A 167 22.39 6.58 2.29
N ILE A 168 21.54 6.45 3.30
CA ILE A 168 21.79 6.93 4.67
C ILE A 168 22.48 5.85 5.52
N VAL A 169 22.59 4.64 5.04
CA VAL A 169 23.19 3.51 5.78
C VAL A 169 24.71 3.52 5.67
#